data_39c2e44bdb346cba15854a606b86a0b8
#
_entry.id   39c2e44bdb346cba15854a606b86a0b8
#
_cell.length_a   1.000
_cell.length_b   1.000
_cell.length_c   1.000
_cell.angle_alpha   90.00
_cell.angle_beta   90.00
_cell.angle_gamma   90.00
#
_symmetry.space_group_name_H-M   'P 1'
#
loop_
_entity.id
_entity.type
_entity.pdbx_description
1 polymer ?
#
loop_
_entity_poly.entity_id
_entity_poly.type
_entity_poly.pdbx_seq_one_letter_code
_entity_poly.pdbx_strand_id
1 'polypeptide(L)'
;SPAASQRTLARETGYSLGLVNRALQELSRDGYLEEGRPSSRALQLAQRAAPRRAVILAAGPGMHMLPINTETPKALLRVHGEVLIERLIRQLHEAGVEEIHVVVGYLKEQLEYLTEDFGVKLLVAPDYASKNNLHSLRRAADYLEDAYILPCDLWFAENPFRRTELYSWYMVTDRPDPRSPLRVHRRHELRLAAENEDGNTPVGVCYLT
;
A
#
# COMPACT_ATOMS: atom_id res chain seq x y z
N SER A 1 -4.45 -26.76 -4.74
CA SER A 1 -4.19 -26.46 -6.18
C SER A 1 -2.86 -27.07 -6.60
N PRO A 2 -2.71 -27.57 -7.83
CA PRO A 2 -1.43 -28.06 -8.34
C PRO A 2 -0.38 -26.93 -8.28
N ALA A 3 0.89 -27.31 -8.04
CA ALA A 3 1.98 -26.34 -8.01
C ALA A 3 2.04 -25.59 -9.35
N ALA A 4 2.14 -24.27 -9.31
CA ALA A 4 2.27 -23.45 -10.52
C ALA A 4 3.55 -23.82 -11.26
N SER A 5 3.51 -23.91 -12.61
CA SER A 5 4.70 -24.21 -13.37
C SER A 5 5.72 -23.07 -13.28
N GLN A 6 7.02 -23.35 -13.39
CA GLN A 6 8.07 -22.34 -13.39
C GLN A 6 7.83 -21.25 -14.47
N ARG A 7 7.27 -21.62 -15.64
CA ARG A 7 6.92 -20.67 -16.70
C ARG A 7 5.75 -19.77 -16.27
N THR A 8 4.77 -20.31 -15.56
CA THR A 8 3.66 -19.55 -15.00
C THR A 8 4.17 -18.54 -13.98
N LEU A 9 5.02 -18.99 -13.04
CA LEU A 9 5.64 -18.12 -12.05
C LEU A 9 6.49 -17.01 -12.71
N ALA A 10 7.28 -17.32 -13.72
CA ALA A 10 8.08 -16.33 -14.45
C ALA A 10 7.19 -15.26 -15.10
N ARG A 11 6.06 -15.66 -15.70
CA ARG A 11 5.11 -14.75 -16.32
C ARG A 11 4.41 -13.86 -15.27
N GLU A 12 3.98 -14.43 -14.17
CA GLU A 12 3.24 -13.71 -13.11
C GLU A 12 4.15 -12.76 -12.31
N THR A 13 5.42 -13.14 -12.10
CA THR A 13 6.37 -12.33 -11.33
C THR A 13 7.17 -11.35 -12.17
N GLY A 14 7.16 -11.49 -13.50
CA GLY A 14 8.01 -10.70 -14.40
C GLY A 14 9.50 -11.07 -14.34
N TYR A 15 9.89 -12.11 -13.59
CA TYR A 15 11.26 -12.55 -13.49
C TYR A 15 11.65 -13.52 -14.62
N SER A 16 12.95 -13.59 -14.94
CA SER A 16 13.44 -14.58 -15.90
C SER A 16 13.26 -16.00 -15.35
N LEU A 17 13.04 -16.97 -16.27
CA LEU A 17 12.90 -18.39 -15.91
C LEU A 17 14.11 -18.91 -15.10
N GLY A 18 15.31 -18.44 -15.44
CA GLY A 18 16.54 -18.81 -14.70
C GLY A 18 16.54 -18.30 -13.26
N LEU A 19 16.02 -17.08 -13.00
CA LEU A 19 15.91 -16.55 -11.65
C LEU A 19 14.85 -17.31 -10.84
N VAL A 20 13.70 -17.58 -11.45
CA VAL A 20 12.62 -18.38 -10.82
C VAL A 20 13.14 -19.77 -10.43
N ASN A 21 13.86 -20.43 -11.35
CA ASN A 21 14.42 -21.77 -11.09
C ASN A 21 15.39 -21.75 -9.90
N ARG A 22 16.31 -20.77 -9.87
CA ARG A 22 17.24 -20.60 -8.74
C ARG A 22 16.52 -20.35 -7.43
N ALA A 23 15.53 -19.43 -7.40
CA ALA A 23 14.75 -19.14 -6.22
C ALA A 23 14.01 -20.37 -5.69
N LEU A 24 13.39 -21.17 -6.57
CA LEU A 24 12.73 -22.41 -6.17
C LEU A 24 13.69 -23.45 -5.59
N GLN A 25 14.92 -23.56 -6.14
CA GLN A 25 15.95 -24.43 -5.60
C GLN A 25 16.42 -23.96 -4.21
N GLU A 26 16.61 -22.65 -4.01
CA GLU A 26 16.97 -22.06 -2.72
C GLU A 26 15.87 -22.27 -1.70
N LEU A 27 14.60 -22.02 -2.04
CA LEU A 27 13.46 -22.25 -1.16
C LEU A 27 13.31 -23.73 -0.77
N SER A 28 13.59 -24.66 -1.70
CA SER A 28 13.58 -26.10 -1.39
C SER A 28 14.72 -26.49 -0.45
N ARG A 29 15.92 -26.00 -0.73
CA ARG A 29 17.12 -26.24 0.12
C ARG A 29 16.90 -25.70 1.53
N ASP A 30 16.27 -24.55 1.68
CA ASP A 30 16.05 -23.89 2.95
C ASP A 30 14.77 -24.37 3.67
N GLY A 31 14.10 -25.41 3.12
CA GLY A 31 12.96 -26.07 3.73
C GLY A 31 11.64 -25.30 3.64
N TYR A 32 11.51 -24.35 2.74
CA TYR A 32 10.26 -23.63 2.46
C TYR A 32 9.38 -24.33 1.42
N LEU A 33 9.96 -25.24 0.61
CA LEU A 33 9.22 -26.07 -0.33
C LEU A 33 9.50 -27.55 -0.10
N GLU A 34 8.43 -28.35 -0.08
CA GLU A 34 8.44 -29.81 -0.03
C GLU A 34 7.65 -30.34 -1.23
N GLU A 35 8.27 -31.16 -2.07
CA GLU A 35 7.66 -31.68 -3.30
C GLU A 35 7.01 -30.59 -4.18
N GLY A 36 7.64 -29.41 -4.25
CA GLY A 36 7.13 -28.28 -5.05
C GLY A 36 5.93 -27.55 -4.44
N ARG A 37 5.58 -27.82 -3.20
CA ARG A 37 4.50 -27.15 -2.45
C ARG A 37 5.08 -26.39 -1.24
N PRO A 38 4.40 -25.33 -0.77
CA PRO A 38 4.80 -24.66 0.46
C PRO A 38 4.82 -25.63 1.64
N SER A 39 5.92 -25.67 2.37
CA SER A 39 6.05 -26.46 3.61
C SER A 39 5.28 -25.81 4.76
N SER A 40 5.12 -26.52 5.88
CA SER A 40 4.55 -25.97 7.12
C SER A 40 5.30 -24.73 7.59
N ARG A 41 6.63 -24.70 7.40
CA ARG A 41 7.47 -23.52 7.70
C ARG A 41 7.11 -22.31 6.83
N ALA A 42 6.90 -22.53 5.52
CA ALA A 42 6.48 -21.46 4.60
C ALA A 42 5.08 -20.92 4.97
N LEU A 43 4.14 -21.81 5.31
CA LEU A 43 2.79 -21.41 5.72
C LEU A 43 2.80 -20.60 7.02
N GLN A 44 3.60 -20.99 8.01
CA GLN A 44 3.77 -20.22 9.25
C GLN A 44 4.37 -18.84 8.98
N LEU A 45 5.38 -18.75 8.11
CA LEU A 45 5.96 -17.47 7.70
C LEU A 45 4.90 -16.58 7.04
N ALA A 46 4.13 -17.12 6.10
CA ALA A 46 3.06 -16.39 5.43
C ALA A 46 1.99 -15.88 6.41
N GLN A 47 1.62 -16.69 7.41
CA GLN A 47 0.66 -16.27 8.45
C GLN A 47 1.20 -15.13 9.32
N ARG A 48 2.50 -15.16 9.67
CA ARG A 48 3.15 -14.08 10.44
C ARG A 48 3.33 -12.80 9.64
N ALA A 49 3.45 -12.93 8.34
CA ALA A 49 3.63 -11.83 7.39
C ALA A 49 2.27 -11.30 6.85
N ALA A 50 1.16 -11.61 7.49
CA ALA A 50 -0.14 -11.03 7.15
C ALA A 50 -0.18 -9.56 7.59
N PRO A 51 -0.54 -8.61 6.69
CA PRO A 51 -0.75 -7.22 7.06
C PRO A 51 -1.84 -7.12 8.13
N ARG A 52 -1.56 -6.40 9.20
CA ARG A 52 -2.50 -6.27 10.33
C ARG A 52 -3.28 -4.98 10.27
N ARG A 53 -2.64 -3.91 9.78
CA ARG A 53 -3.15 -2.56 9.87
C ARG A 53 -3.09 -1.83 8.54
N ALA A 54 -3.89 -0.78 8.47
CA ALA A 54 -3.72 0.24 7.44
C ALA A 54 -3.91 1.63 8.03
N VAL A 55 -3.15 2.60 7.50
CA VAL A 55 -3.28 4.02 7.83
C VAL A 55 -3.60 4.77 6.55
N ILE A 56 -4.80 5.36 6.46
CA ILE A 56 -5.24 6.16 5.34
C ILE A 56 -5.11 7.64 5.70
N LEU A 57 -4.35 8.40 4.92
CA LEU A 57 -4.11 9.82 5.14
C LEU A 57 -5.19 10.66 4.43
N ALA A 58 -6.14 11.18 5.20
CA ALA A 58 -7.29 11.95 4.73
C ALA A 58 -7.43 13.34 5.40
N ALA A 59 -6.38 13.83 6.08
CA ALA A 59 -6.47 15.06 6.85
C ALA A 59 -6.37 16.34 6.02
N GLY A 60 -5.68 16.32 4.88
CA GLY A 60 -5.37 17.51 4.09
C GLY A 60 -6.56 18.03 3.27
N PRO A 61 -6.64 19.36 3.07
CA PRO A 61 -7.70 19.99 2.26
C PRO A 61 -7.57 19.71 0.75
N GLY A 62 -6.45 19.13 0.26
CA GLY A 62 -6.27 18.85 -1.17
C GLY A 62 -6.28 20.10 -2.05
N MET A 63 -5.53 21.13 -1.70
CA MET A 63 -5.51 22.43 -2.36
C MET A 63 -5.32 22.37 -3.89
N HIS A 64 -4.63 21.33 -4.38
CA HIS A 64 -4.41 21.09 -5.81
C HIS A 64 -5.68 20.61 -6.56
N MET A 65 -6.76 20.28 -5.85
CA MET A 65 -8.03 19.83 -6.41
C MET A 65 -9.13 20.92 -6.38
N LEU A 66 -8.79 22.13 -5.96
CA LEU A 66 -9.75 23.25 -5.97
C LEU A 66 -10.22 23.57 -7.41
N PRO A 67 -11.52 23.93 -7.61
CA PRO A 67 -12.55 24.12 -6.58
C PRO A 67 -13.39 22.87 -6.25
N ILE A 68 -13.02 21.68 -6.76
CA ILE A 68 -13.84 20.46 -6.69
C ILE A 68 -14.10 20.01 -5.24
N ASN A 69 -13.16 20.26 -4.34
CA ASN A 69 -13.17 19.77 -2.95
C ASN A 69 -13.45 20.86 -1.90
N THR A 70 -14.08 21.99 -2.27
CA THR A 70 -14.40 23.05 -1.31
C THR A 70 -15.46 22.66 -0.28
N GLU A 71 -16.45 21.85 -0.69
CA GLU A 71 -17.57 21.41 0.15
C GLU A 71 -17.50 19.92 0.51
N THR A 72 -16.66 19.16 -0.21
CA THR A 72 -16.51 17.71 -0.04
C THR A 72 -15.04 17.37 0.10
N PRO A 73 -14.62 16.67 1.17
CA PRO A 73 -13.24 16.24 1.29
C PRO A 73 -12.85 15.32 0.13
N LYS A 74 -11.59 15.41 -0.33
CA LYS A 74 -11.09 14.61 -1.47
C LYS A 74 -11.31 13.11 -1.31
N ALA A 75 -11.34 12.62 -0.07
CA ALA A 75 -11.61 11.23 0.27
C ALA A 75 -13.00 10.76 -0.18
N LEU A 76 -13.97 11.66 -0.22
CA LEU A 76 -15.37 11.39 -0.58
C LEU A 76 -15.68 11.64 -2.06
N LEU A 77 -14.72 12.06 -2.85
CA LEU A 77 -14.91 12.20 -4.30
C LEU A 77 -15.23 10.84 -4.93
N ARG A 78 -16.04 10.88 -5.99
CA ARG A 78 -16.45 9.67 -6.70
C ARG A 78 -15.68 9.49 -8.00
N VAL A 79 -15.18 8.28 -8.19
CA VAL A 79 -14.56 7.83 -9.45
C VAL A 79 -15.27 6.55 -9.88
N HIS A 80 -15.73 6.51 -11.13
CA HIS A 80 -16.54 5.40 -11.66
C HIS A 80 -17.76 5.05 -10.78
N GLY A 81 -18.38 6.07 -10.13
CA GLY A 81 -19.55 5.87 -9.27
C GLY A 81 -19.25 5.44 -7.83
N GLU A 82 -18.02 5.11 -7.50
CA GLU A 82 -17.58 4.68 -6.18
C GLU A 82 -16.89 5.81 -5.42
N VAL A 83 -17.11 5.89 -4.11
CA VAL A 83 -16.41 6.82 -3.21
C VAL A 83 -14.99 6.31 -2.99
N LEU A 84 -13.98 7.19 -3.18
CA LEU A 84 -12.56 6.80 -3.16
C LEU A 84 -12.17 6.07 -1.87
N ILE A 85 -12.43 6.67 -0.71
CA ILE A 85 -12.01 6.09 0.57
C ILE A 85 -12.76 4.79 0.89
N GLU A 86 -14.05 4.69 0.56
CA GLU A 86 -14.82 3.48 0.79
C GLU A 86 -14.30 2.31 -0.05
N ARG A 87 -13.90 2.58 -1.32
CA ARG A 87 -13.28 1.58 -2.16
C ARG A 87 -11.96 1.09 -1.58
N LEU A 88 -11.10 2.00 -1.14
CA LEU A 88 -9.81 1.64 -0.51
C LEU A 88 -10.03 0.78 0.74
N ILE A 89 -10.98 1.13 1.60
CA ILE A 89 -11.31 0.36 2.80
C ILE A 89 -11.81 -1.04 2.44
N ARG A 90 -12.71 -1.17 1.45
CA ARG A 90 -13.18 -2.48 0.97
C ARG A 90 -12.03 -3.34 0.45
N GLN A 91 -11.14 -2.77 -0.36
CA GLN A 91 -9.96 -3.47 -0.90
C GLN A 91 -8.99 -3.92 0.20
N LEU A 92 -8.79 -3.12 1.25
CA LEU A 92 -7.99 -3.50 2.41
C LEU A 92 -8.64 -4.65 3.19
N HIS A 93 -9.95 -4.62 3.44
CA HIS A 93 -10.68 -5.72 4.08
C HIS A 93 -10.62 -7.02 3.26
N GLU A 94 -10.74 -6.95 1.93
CA GLU A 94 -10.56 -8.09 1.03
C GLU A 94 -9.15 -8.71 1.13
N ALA A 95 -8.14 -7.88 1.39
CA ALA A 95 -6.78 -8.33 1.65
C ALA A 95 -6.58 -8.91 3.06
N GLY A 96 -7.59 -8.83 3.94
CA GLY A 96 -7.55 -9.36 5.30
C GLY A 96 -7.04 -8.37 6.35
N VAL A 97 -6.96 -7.08 6.01
CA VAL A 97 -6.62 -6.02 6.98
C VAL A 97 -7.85 -5.69 7.80
N GLU A 98 -7.79 -5.92 9.10
CA GLU A 98 -8.93 -5.72 10.02
C GLU A 98 -8.87 -4.38 10.74
N GLU A 99 -7.68 -3.88 11.06
CA GLU A 99 -7.50 -2.64 11.81
C GLU A 99 -7.12 -1.50 10.87
N ILE A 100 -8.09 -0.64 10.52
CA ILE A 100 -7.89 0.50 9.62
C ILE A 100 -8.05 1.81 10.41
N HIS A 101 -7.01 2.64 10.33
CA HIS A 101 -6.99 3.99 10.91
C HIS A 101 -7.08 5.02 9.79
N VAL A 102 -7.99 5.98 9.92
CA VAL A 102 -8.13 7.09 8.98
C VAL A 102 -7.71 8.38 9.69
N VAL A 103 -6.63 8.99 9.23
CA VAL A 103 -6.18 10.28 9.76
C VAL A 103 -6.99 11.38 9.11
N VAL A 104 -7.81 12.08 9.89
CA VAL A 104 -8.79 13.07 9.43
C VAL A 104 -8.44 14.47 9.92
N GLY A 105 -8.89 15.49 9.21
CA GLY A 105 -8.68 16.90 9.55
C GLY A 105 -9.73 17.80 8.89
N TYR A 106 -9.50 18.19 7.65
CA TYR A 106 -10.42 19.03 6.87
C TYR A 106 -11.77 18.32 6.66
N LEU A 107 -12.88 18.97 7.04
CA LEU A 107 -14.26 18.47 6.95
C LEU A 107 -14.40 17.06 7.55
N LYS A 108 -13.72 16.80 8.67
CA LYS A 108 -13.67 15.47 9.32
C LYS A 108 -15.05 14.93 9.68
N GLU A 109 -16.01 15.80 9.96
CA GLU A 109 -17.40 15.46 10.31
C GLU A 109 -18.08 14.64 9.21
N GLN A 110 -17.71 14.89 7.95
CA GLN A 110 -18.24 14.14 6.81
C GLN A 110 -17.66 12.72 6.70
N LEU A 111 -16.63 12.39 7.46
CA LEU A 111 -15.98 11.07 7.48
C LEU A 111 -16.37 10.22 8.70
N GLU A 112 -17.19 10.76 9.63
CA GLU A 112 -17.55 10.07 10.88
C GLU A 112 -18.33 8.77 10.63
N TYR A 113 -19.18 8.74 9.60
CA TYR A 113 -19.95 7.55 9.21
C TYR A 113 -19.07 6.33 8.89
N LEU A 114 -17.82 6.54 8.49
CA LEU A 114 -16.89 5.43 8.18
C LEU A 114 -16.63 4.54 9.41
N THR A 115 -16.79 5.09 10.62
CA THR A 115 -16.64 4.31 11.85
C THR A 115 -17.76 3.27 12.00
N GLU A 116 -18.99 3.66 11.72
CA GLU A 116 -20.17 2.78 11.85
C GLU A 116 -20.27 1.82 10.67
N ASP A 117 -20.11 2.35 9.44
CA ASP A 117 -20.37 1.57 8.22
C ASP A 117 -19.22 0.63 7.84
N PHE A 118 -17.97 0.97 8.22
CA PHE A 118 -16.77 0.24 7.81
C PHE A 118 -15.89 -0.23 8.98
N GLY A 119 -16.22 0.10 10.22
CA GLY A 119 -15.46 -0.33 11.40
C GLY A 119 -14.08 0.31 11.53
N VAL A 120 -13.82 1.43 10.85
CA VAL A 120 -12.53 2.12 10.92
C VAL A 120 -12.41 3.01 12.15
N LYS A 121 -11.18 3.35 12.55
CA LYS A 121 -10.88 4.27 13.64
C LYS A 121 -10.42 5.62 13.09
N LEU A 122 -11.03 6.73 13.53
CA LEU A 122 -10.62 8.06 13.11
C LEU A 122 -9.54 8.63 14.05
N LEU A 123 -8.44 9.11 13.47
CA LEU A 123 -7.36 9.80 14.18
C LEU A 123 -7.37 11.28 13.76
N VAL A 124 -7.71 12.17 14.68
CA VAL A 124 -7.79 13.61 14.37
C VAL A 124 -6.41 14.25 14.30
N ALA A 125 -6.11 14.94 13.21
CA ALA A 125 -4.93 15.77 13.01
C ALA A 125 -5.35 17.27 13.04
N PRO A 126 -5.32 17.95 14.21
CA PRO A 126 -5.84 19.31 14.34
C PRO A 126 -5.02 20.34 13.55
N ASP A 127 -3.73 20.04 13.32
CA ASP A 127 -2.78 20.94 12.67
C ASP A 127 -2.73 20.77 11.12
N TYR A 128 -3.72 20.09 10.53
CA TYR A 128 -3.73 19.72 9.11
C TYR A 128 -3.56 20.93 8.16
N ALA A 129 -4.04 22.12 8.54
CA ALA A 129 -3.99 23.32 7.71
C ALA A 129 -2.58 23.93 7.60
N SER A 130 -1.72 23.70 8.59
CA SER A 130 -0.39 24.30 8.69
C SER A 130 0.76 23.33 8.46
N LYS A 131 0.48 22.02 8.40
CA LYS A 131 1.49 20.95 8.34
C LYS A 131 1.22 19.94 7.24
N ASN A 132 2.28 19.25 6.81
CA ASN A 132 2.24 18.28 5.73
C ASN A 132 1.78 16.87 6.16
N ASN A 133 1.68 15.96 5.20
CA ASN A 133 1.29 14.56 5.43
C ASN A 133 2.18 13.82 6.43
N LEU A 134 3.47 14.15 6.53
CA LEU A 134 4.39 13.54 7.49
C LEU A 134 3.99 13.86 8.94
N HIS A 135 3.52 15.09 9.19
CA HIS A 135 3.00 15.46 10.50
C HIS A 135 1.70 14.72 10.82
N SER A 136 0.81 14.60 9.84
CA SER A 136 -0.41 13.80 9.98
C SER A 136 -0.09 12.32 10.26
N LEU A 137 0.93 11.77 9.60
CA LEU A 137 1.39 10.40 9.82
C LEU A 137 1.89 10.16 11.26
N ARG A 138 2.49 11.16 11.91
CA ARG A 138 2.90 11.06 13.33
C ARG A 138 1.75 10.76 14.28
N ARG A 139 0.51 11.11 13.93
CA ARG A 139 -0.69 10.76 14.73
C ARG A 139 -0.98 9.27 14.71
N ALA A 140 -0.49 8.58 13.70
CA ALA A 140 -0.64 7.14 13.54
C ALA A 140 0.65 6.37 13.84
N ALA A 141 1.65 6.99 14.51
CA ALA A 141 2.98 6.40 14.70
C ALA A 141 2.94 5.00 15.35
N ASP A 142 2.02 4.79 16.30
CA ASP A 142 1.87 3.51 17.01
C ASP A 142 1.23 2.40 16.15
N TYR A 143 0.78 2.72 14.94
CA TYR A 143 0.06 1.82 14.04
C TYR A 143 0.79 1.55 12.73
N LEU A 144 2.08 1.94 12.63
CA LEU A 144 2.85 1.85 11.38
C LEU A 144 3.57 0.51 11.19
N GLU A 145 3.63 -0.34 12.21
CA GLU A 145 4.23 -1.67 12.13
C GLU A 145 3.24 -2.67 11.51
N ASP A 146 3.69 -3.51 10.59
CA ASP A 146 2.86 -4.44 9.80
C ASP A 146 1.66 -3.73 9.14
N ALA A 147 1.90 -2.56 8.55
CA ALA A 147 0.84 -1.66 8.09
C ALA A 147 1.00 -1.19 6.65
N TYR A 148 -0.11 -1.11 5.93
CA TYR A 148 -0.22 -0.30 4.73
C TYR A 148 -0.39 1.17 5.10
N ILE A 149 0.30 2.05 4.38
CA ILE A 149 0.15 3.50 4.50
C ILE A 149 -0.18 4.05 3.12
N LEU A 150 -1.27 4.79 3.01
CA LEU A 150 -1.75 5.28 1.73
C LEU A 150 -2.50 6.62 1.83
N PRO A 151 -2.48 7.45 0.78
CA PRO A 151 -3.37 8.60 0.68
C PRO A 151 -4.80 8.16 0.36
N CYS A 152 -5.78 9.00 0.68
CA CYS A 152 -7.21 8.71 0.50
C CYS A 152 -7.75 8.97 -0.91
N ASP A 153 -6.97 9.59 -1.79
CA ASP A 153 -7.36 10.07 -3.12
C ASP A 153 -6.83 9.19 -4.26
N LEU A 154 -6.72 7.89 -4.00
CA LEU A 154 -6.35 6.88 -4.99
C LEU A 154 -7.55 6.03 -5.40
N TRP A 155 -7.54 5.61 -6.65
CA TRP A 155 -8.48 4.63 -7.19
C TRP A 155 -7.70 3.53 -7.90
N PHE A 156 -7.93 2.27 -7.49
CA PHE A 156 -7.32 1.10 -8.12
C PHE A 156 -8.41 0.27 -8.80
N ALA A 157 -8.22 -0.05 -10.08
CA ALA A 157 -9.13 -0.92 -10.83
C ALA A 157 -9.15 -2.33 -10.23
N GLU A 158 -7.95 -2.87 -9.97
CA GLU A 158 -7.74 -4.14 -9.29
C GLU A 158 -7.20 -3.89 -7.89
N ASN A 159 -7.47 -4.82 -6.96
CA ASN A 159 -6.98 -4.69 -5.60
C ASN A 159 -5.45 -4.83 -5.54
N PRO A 160 -4.68 -3.79 -5.16
CA PRO A 160 -3.23 -3.85 -5.09
C PRO A 160 -2.72 -4.48 -3.79
N PHE A 161 -3.59 -4.61 -2.77
CA PHE A 161 -3.22 -5.10 -1.45
C PHE A 161 -3.22 -6.63 -1.42
N ARG A 162 -2.31 -7.21 -0.64
CA ARG A 162 -2.08 -8.65 -0.57
C ARG A 162 -2.33 -9.17 0.84
N ARG A 163 -2.68 -10.45 0.93
CA ARG A 163 -2.86 -11.15 2.22
C ARG A 163 -1.56 -11.50 2.94
N THR A 164 -0.42 -11.31 2.26
CA THR A 164 0.91 -11.62 2.79
C THR A 164 1.90 -10.63 2.23
N GLU A 165 2.63 -9.96 3.10
CA GLU A 165 3.69 -9.02 2.79
C GLU A 165 4.96 -9.40 3.55
N LEU A 166 6.01 -9.80 2.84
CA LEU A 166 7.23 -10.36 3.43
C LEU A 166 8.29 -9.31 3.74
N TYR A 167 8.16 -8.10 3.19
CA TYR A 167 9.13 -7.01 3.35
C TYR A 167 8.47 -5.67 3.07
N SER A 168 9.06 -4.61 3.61
CA SER A 168 8.62 -3.24 3.35
C SER A 168 8.83 -2.86 1.89
N TRP A 169 7.89 -2.13 1.32
CA TRP A 169 7.96 -1.64 -0.06
C TRP A 169 7.27 -0.28 -0.21
N TYR A 170 7.57 0.41 -1.31
CA TYR A 170 6.96 1.67 -1.68
C TYR A 170 6.54 1.64 -3.15
N MET A 171 5.32 2.08 -3.45
CA MET A 171 4.76 2.08 -4.80
C MET A 171 5.18 3.33 -5.57
N VAL A 172 5.76 3.10 -6.74
CA VAL A 172 6.11 4.14 -7.72
C VAL A 172 5.59 3.73 -9.10
N THR A 173 5.45 4.72 -9.99
CA THR A 173 5.16 4.44 -11.42
C THR A 173 6.45 4.45 -12.23
N ASP A 174 6.41 3.93 -13.46
CA ASP A 174 7.52 4.00 -14.41
C ASP A 174 7.71 5.43 -15.00
N ARG A 175 6.79 6.35 -14.67
CA ARG A 175 6.85 7.72 -15.16
C ARG A 175 8.00 8.48 -14.47
N PRO A 176 8.93 9.07 -15.24
CA PRO A 176 10.01 9.87 -14.65
C PRO A 176 9.48 11.15 -14.00
N ASP A 177 10.07 11.51 -12.87
CA ASP A 177 9.83 12.79 -12.18
C ASP A 177 11.18 13.34 -11.69
N PRO A 178 11.65 14.49 -12.25
CA PRO A 178 12.93 15.08 -11.86
C PRO A 178 12.96 15.57 -10.40
N ARG A 179 11.80 15.70 -9.75
CA ARG A 179 11.70 16.09 -8.34
C ARG A 179 11.66 14.89 -7.38
N SER A 180 11.51 13.67 -7.91
CA SER A 180 11.45 12.48 -7.08
C SER A 180 12.85 12.02 -6.71
N PRO A 181 13.13 11.83 -5.40
CA PRO A 181 14.39 11.24 -4.96
C PRO A 181 14.41 9.70 -5.10
N LEU A 182 13.30 9.07 -5.52
CA LEU A 182 13.17 7.62 -5.56
C LEU A 182 13.38 7.09 -6.98
N ARG A 183 14.28 6.13 -7.13
CA ARG A 183 14.55 5.45 -8.40
C ARG A 183 14.46 3.94 -8.26
N VAL A 184 13.72 3.29 -9.15
CA VAL A 184 13.73 1.83 -9.27
C VAL A 184 14.97 1.38 -10.01
N HIS A 185 15.76 0.56 -9.38
CA HIS A 185 16.93 -0.10 -9.96
C HIS A 185 16.59 -1.52 -10.41
N ARG A 186 17.58 -2.23 -10.94
CA ARG A 186 17.45 -3.64 -11.33
C ARG A 186 16.89 -4.45 -10.16
N ARG A 187 16.04 -5.44 -10.44
CA ARG A 187 15.36 -6.31 -9.44
C ARG A 187 14.33 -5.61 -8.55
N HIS A 188 13.74 -4.52 -9.01
CA HIS A 188 12.72 -3.74 -8.28
C HIS A 188 13.21 -3.16 -6.93
N GLU A 189 14.51 -3.01 -6.73
CA GLU A 189 15.06 -2.35 -5.57
C GLU A 189 14.90 -0.83 -5.71
N LEU A 190 14.38 -0.17 -4.66
CA LEU A 190 14.36 1.29 -4.57
C LEU A 190 15.71 1.80 -4.08
N ARG A 191 16.22 2.83 -4.74
CA ARG A 191 17.39 3.60 -4.30
C ARG A 191 17.13 5.09 -4.42
N LEU A 192 17.98 5.89 -3.83
CA LEU A 192 17.99 7.32 -4.11
C LEU A 192 18.49 7.55 -5.53
N ALA A 193 17.83 8.43 -6.27
CA ALA A 193 18.28 8.89 -7.58
C ALA A 193 19.61 9.65 -7.46
N ALA A 194 20.49 9.50 -8.44
CA ALA A 194 21.72 10.28 -8.50
C ALA A 194 21.42 11.75 -8.83
N GLU A 195 22.40 12.66 -8.59
CA GLU A 195 22.23 14.11 -8.70
C GLU A 195 21.68 14.60 -10.06
N ASN A 196 21.90 13.86 -11.15
CA ASN A 196 21.43 14.19 -12.51
C ASN A 196 20.53 13.09 -13.09
N GLU A 197 19.83 12.34 -12.24
CA GLU A 197 18.95 11.24 -12.64
C GLU A 197 17.51 11.54 -12.22
N ASP A 198 16.59 11.45 -13.18
CA ASP A 198 15.15 11.53 -12.85
C ASP A 198 14.74 10.31 -12.02
N GLY A 199 14.04 10.56 -10.93
CA GLY A 199 13.41 9.52 -10.13
C GLY A 199 12.15 8.97 -10.77
N ASN A 200 11.51 8.00 -10.13
CA ASN A 200 10.19 7.49 -10.48
C ASN A 200 9.10 8.28 -9.73
N THR A 201 7.96 8.52 -10.37
CA THR A 201 6.84 9.23 -9.74
C THR A 201 6.27 8.42 -8.57
N PRO A 202 6.29 8.96 -7.32
CA PRO A 202 5.72 8.30 -6.16
C PRO A 202 4.19 8.22 -6.25
N VAL A 203 3.61 7.09 -5.87
CA VAL A 203 2.15 6.92 -5.72
C VAL A 203 1.70 7.28 -4.30
N GLY A 204 2.58 7.14 -3.33
CA GLY A 204 2.29 7.43 -1.93
C GLY A 204 1.76 6.23 -1.14
N VAL A 205 1.74 5.05 -1.74
CA VAL A 205 1.36 3.79 -1.07
C VAL A 205 2.62 3.05 -0.68
N CYS A 206 2.68 2.59 0.56
CA CYS A 206 3.74 1.71 1.04
C CYS A 206 3.22 0.68 2.03
N TYR A 207 4.04 -0.33 2.27
CA TYR A 207 3.88 -1.28 3.38
C TYR A 207 5.15 -1.24 4.23
N LEU A 208 4.97 -1.24 5.54
CA LEU A 208 6.06 -1.28 6.52
C LEU A 208 5.91 -2.54 7.38
N THR A 209 7.02 -3.28 7.53
CA THR A 209 7.16 -4.40 8.48
C THR A 209 7.71 -3.89 9.78
#